data_1136371ae0facb7aede642bd9c824e36
#
_entry.id   1136371ae0facb7aede642bd9c824e36
#
_cell.length_a   1.000
_cell.length_b   1.000
_cell.length_c   1.000
_cell.angle_alpha   90.00
_cell.angle_beta   90.00
_cell.angle_gamma   90.00
#
_symmetry.space_group_name_H-M   'P 1'
#
loop_
_entity.id
_entity.type
_entity.pdbx_description
1 polymer ?
#
loop_
_entity_poly.entity_id
_entity_poly.type
_entity_poly.pdbx_seq_one_letter_code
_entity_poly.pdbx_strand_id
1 'polypeptide(L)'
;MEDEISISTKITQSRITNNINNRNEISLENIPVIQNPNNEENEENQELIREYQLKKLLDTLKLPTTDDEIKKKLRELGEPIILFGEKIYERQDRLKKHVLDYIKRHNGITDILKEIFQGKKKENAIEINEEFYTEGTEELLQMRKNLSIFSLIKSTFRLNYVKKNNTNEYESILNNYINNKSNYQLSQTQNGDTRFCTRGSISFDDKYYGVAGCSSNCTIFSTEKLNIISELIGHKERVNSLLFNPYQNINDQFYNILTSSNDKTIRLWNVNFENEENNNFYNNINYNNRNKKKPIIFKGHEDRVNYSEFHPIKYIFGSCSHDKTIRLWDINYQKEILLQEGHSYYINSISFQNDGALLGSGDYGGIGLIWDLRLGKKILNLLGHAKQIIKIKFHPNNYQVLTTSEDNTIMIWDLRKEKCVLVIPAHNNSICDIVFDKGNFGVFNSKIAFSCSFDSNIKIWNMENWSLINTLSFEGEKVFSIDVTKNLDKIICSSLGREIKMWELKK
;
A
#
# COMPACT_ATOMS: atom_id res chain seq x y z
N MET A 1 27.68 42.25 38.50
CA MET A 1 26.41 42.40 37.71
C MET A 1 25.94 41.12 37.02
N GLU A 2 26.71 40.02 37.12
CA GLU A 2 26.30 38.72 36.57
C GLU A 2 25.72 37.75 37.62
N ASP A 3 25.91 38.03 38.91
CA ASP A 3 25.42 37.14 39.99
C ASP A 3 24.01 37.44 40.50
N GLU A 4 23.42 38.58 40.17
CA GLU A 4 22.03 38.91 40.57
C GLU A 4 20.96 38.37 39.59
N ILE A 5 21.34 38.02 38.35
CA ILE A 5 20.41 37.47 37.33
C ILE A 5 20.15 35.96 37.56
N SER A 6 21.11 35.28 38.20
CA SER A 6 20.98 33.80 38.42
C SER A 6 20.07 33.44 39.61
N ILE A 7 19.78 34.36 40.49
CA ILE A 7 18.93 34.12 41.70
C ILE A 7 17.45 34.33 41.40
N SER A 8 17.14 35.27 40.47
CA SER A 8 15.74 35.53 40.13
C SER A 8 15.11 34.44 39.28
N THR A 9 15.90 33.72 38.45
CA THR A 9 15.43 32.59 37.65
C THR A 9 15.23 31.30 38.44
N LYS A 10 15.96 31.11 39.52
CA LYS A 10 15.74 29.92 40.41
C LYS A 10 14.51 30.05 41.33
N ILE A 11 14.09 31.28 41.69
CA ILE A 11 12.92 31.52 42.53
C ILE A 11 11.61 31.37 41.73
N THR A 12 11.63 31.65 40.42
CA THR A 12 10.46 31.44 39.53
C THR A 12 10.22 29.97 39.19
N GLN A 13 11.29 29.18 39.07
CA GLN A 13 11.13 27.73 38.80
C GLN A 13 10.65 26.89 40.02
N SER A 14 11.01 27.31 41.26
CA SER A 14 10.56 26.59 42.46
C SER A 14 9.10 26.90 42.84
N ARG A 15 8.49 27.98 42.32
CA ARG A 15 7.05 28.26 42.52
C ARG A 15 6.12 27.58 41.51
N ILE A 16 6.66 27.11 40.36
CA ILE A 16 5.85 26.44 39.34
C ILE A 16 5.70 24.94 39.62
N THR A 17 6.63 24.32 40.33
CA THR A 17 6.58 22.87 40.63
C THR A 17 5.70 22.44 41.78
N ASN A 18 5.35 23.36 42.69
CA ASN A 18 4.52 23.02 43.86
C ASN A 18 3.00 23.20 43.69
N ASN A 19 2.53 23.67 42.52
CA ASN A 19 1.10 23.87 42.23
C ASN A 19 0.45 22.80 41.34
N ILE A 20 1.14 21.70 41.07
CA ILE A 20 0.61 20.68 40.12
C ILE A 20 -0.15 19.55 40.86
N ASN A 21 -0.01 19.42 42.18
CA ASN A 21 -0.56 18.28 42.93
C ASN A 21 -1.86 18.49 43.70
N ASN A 22 -2.50 19.67 43.63
CA ASN A 22 -3.83 19.88 44.26
C ASN A 22 -4.84 20.28 43.18
N ARG A 23 -5.30 19.31 42.42
CA ARG A 23 -6.52 19.42 41.61
C ARG A 23 -7.70 18.85 42.38
N ASN A 24 -8.23 19.62 43.30
CA ASN A 24 -9.57 19.38 43.82
C ASN A 24 -10.44 20.59 43.48
N GLU A 25 -11.52 20.28 42.78
CA GLU A 25 -12.77 21.02 42.61
C GLU A 25 -12.67 22.55 42.51
N ILE A 26 -12.62 23.03 41.24
CA ILE A 26 -12.86 24.44 40.96
C ILE A 26 -14.37 24.61 40.75
N SER A 27 -15.11 24.96 41.79
CA SER A 27 -16.45 25.54 41.69
C SER A 27 -16.33 27.03 41.34
N LEU A 28 -17.28 27.56 40.58
CA LEU A 28 -17.32 28.97 40.17
C LEU A 28 -17.36 29.95 41.33
N GLU A 29 -17.71 29.48 42.57
CA GLU A 29 -17.83 30.28 43.77
C GLU A 29 -16.50 30.65 44.45
N ASN A 30 -15.38 30.02 44.08
CA ASN A 30 -14.08 30.18 44.76
C ASN A 30 -13.06 31.06 44.03
N ILE A 31 -13.50 31.88 43.07
CA ILE A 31 -12.58 32.81 42.34
C ILE A 31 -12.70 34.18 42.99
N PRO A 32 -11.61 34.77 43.56
CA PRO A 32 -11.68 36.09 44.12
C PRO A 32 -11.98 37.15 43.04
N VAL A 33 -13.09 37.82 43.18
CA VAL A 33 -13.50 38.94 42.33
C VAL A 33 -12.76 40.18 42.78
N ILE A 34 -11.92 40.76 41.94
CA ILE A 34 -11.30 42.08 42.16
C ILE A 34 -12.39 43.11 41.92
N GLN A 35 -12.89 43.72 42.97
CA GLN A 35 -13.88 44.82 42.91
C GLN A 35 -13.18 46.11 42.54
N ASN A 36 -13.46 46.71 41.40
CA ASN A 36 -13.17 48.09 41.06
C ASN A 36 -14.47 48.88 40.88
N PRO A 37 -14.54 50.15 41.28
CA PRO A 37 -15.80 50.84 41.53
C PRO A 37 -16.29 51.74 40.39
N ASN A 38 -16.53 51.25 39.17
CA ASN A 38 -17.25 52.01 38.12
C ASN A 38 -18.25 51.06 37.42
N ASN A 39 -19.57 51.36 37.59
CA ASN A 39 -20.63 50.35 37.42
C ASN A 39 -21.07 50.01 36.01
N GLU A 40 -20.68 50.65 34.95
CA GLU A 40 -21.11 50.29 33.60
C GLU A 40 -20.03 49.58 32.77
N GLU A 41 -18.78 49.92 32.93
CA GLU A 41 -17.67 49.11 32.37
C GLU A 41 -17.45 47.76 33.03
N ASN A 42 -18.10 47.56 34.20
CA ASN A 42 -17.99 46.32 34.96
C ASN A 42 -18.86 45.15 34.43
N GLU A 43 -19.98 45.42 33.78
CA GLU A 43 -20.85 44.34 33.28
C GLU A 43 -20.26 43.70 32.02
N GLU A 44 -19.75 44.49 31.06
CA GLU A 44 -19.07 43.98 29.88
C GLU A 44 -17.78 43.24 30.25
N ASN A 45 -16.99 43.78 31.18
CA ASN A 45 -15.79 43.10 31.66
C ASN A 45 -16.09 41.81 32.43
N GLN A 46 -17.19 41.75 33.19
CA GLN A 46 -17.63 40.53 33.85
C GLN A 46 -18.12 39.46 32.87
N GLU A 47 -18.81 39.86 31.80
CA GLU A 47 -19.21 38.92 30.73
C GLU A 47 -18.00 38.37 30.00
N LEU A 48 -17.02 39.18 29.65
CA LEU A 48 -15.76 38.75 29.03
C LEU A 48 -14.96 37.80 29.94
N ILE A 49 -14.92 38.07 31.24
CA ILE A 49 -14.28 37.19 32.23
C ILE A 49 -15.01 35.85 32.29
N ARG A 50 -16.34 35.86 32.33
CA ARG A 50 -17.17 34.64 32.30
C ARG A 50 -16.96 33.84 30.99
N GLU A 51 -16.92 34.49 29.86
CA GLU A 51 -16.65 33.83 28.61
C GLU A 51 -15.24 33.18 28.56
N TYR A 52 -14.24 33.90 29.07
CA TYR A 52 -12.88 33.37 29.19
C TYR A 52 -12.82 32.16 30.11
N GLN A 53 -13.49 32.23 31.27
CA GLN A 53 -13.59 31.10 32.20
C GLN A 53 -14.29 29.90 31.58
N LEU A 54 -15.37 30.12 30.86
CA LEU A 54 -16.09 29.05 30.14
C LEU A 54 -15.22 28.42 29.04
N LYS A 55 -14.47 29.20 28.29
CA LYS A 55 -13.49 28.67 27.32
C LYS A 55 -12.40 27.83 27.99
N LYS A 56 -11.87 28.34 29.12
CA LYS A 56 -10.85 27.60 29.91
C LYS A 56 -11.39 26.29 30.48
N LEU A 57 -12.65 26.26 30.94
CA LEU A 57 -13.32 25.04 31.35
C LEU A 57 -13.52 24.05 30.21
N LEU A 58 -13.83 24.56 29.01
CA LEU A 58 -14.00 23.76 27.81
C LEU A 58 -12.67 23.11 27.36
N ASP A 59 -11.56 23.82 27.51
CA ASP A 59 -10.22 23.30 27.22
C ASP A 59 -9.78 22.18 28.20
N THR A 60 -10.34 22.14 29.40
CA THR A 60 -10.11 21.05 30.37
C THR A 60 -10.83 19.76 29.96
N LEU A 61 -11.89 19.88 29.16
CA LEU A 61 -12.59 18.74 28.57
C LEU A 61 -11.91 18.39 27.26
N LYS A 62 -11.31 17.21 27.17
CA LYS A 62 -10.70 16.71 25.93
C LYS A 62 -11.78 16.41 24.90
N LEU A 63 -12.10 17.40 24.07
CA LEU A 63 -13.07 17.25 23.01
C LEU A 63 -12.53 16.36 21.89
N PRO A 64 -13.34 15.44 21.35
CA PRO A 64 -12.93 14.56 20.28
C PRO A 64 -12.70 15.34 18.98
N THR A 65 -11.74 14.87 18.18
CA THR A 65 -11.40 15.42 16.87
C THR A 65 -11.88 14.53 15.72
N THR A 66 -12.14 13.24 16.02
CA THR A 66 -12.59 12.28 15.00
C THR A 66 -14.11 12.34 14.83
N ASP A 67 -14.61 12.22 13.59
CA ASP A 67 -16.05 12.32 13.28
C ASP A 67 -16.89 11.26 14.01
N ASP A 68 -16.38 10.05 14.14
CA ASP A 68 -17.10 8.95 14.79
C ASP A 68 -17.24 9.16 16.31
N GLU A 69 -16.20 9.69 16.95
CA GLU A 69 -16.27 10.05 18.37
C GLU A 69 -17.21 11.25 18.59
N ILE A 70 -17.20 12.24 17.69
CA ILE A 70 -18.14 13.38 17.75
C ILE A 70 -19.59 12.89 17.67
N LYS A 71 -19.91 11.98 16.74
CA LYS A 71 -21.24 11.37 16.60
C LYS A 71 -21.65 10.59 17.85
N LYS A 72 -20.70 9.85 18.45
CA LYS A 72 -20.93 9.09 19.70
C LYS A 72 -21.25 10.04 20.87
N LYS A 73 -20.50 11.14 21.00
CA LYS A 73 -20.74 12.13 22.07
C LYS A 73 -22.02 12.91 21.90
N LEU A 74 -22.40 13.27 20.67
CA LEU A 74 -23.69 13.87 20.39
C LEU A 74 -24.85 12.94 20.78
N ARG A 75 -24.72 11.64 20.50
CA ARG A 75 -25.72 10.64 20.92
C ARG A 75 -25.81 10.52 22.43
N GLU A 76 -24.69 10.52 23.14
CA GLU A 76 -24.64 10.48 24.61
C GLU A 76 -25.28 11.72 25.25
N LEU A 77 -25.20 12.88 24.58
CA LEU A 77 -25.85 14.12 25.00
C LEU A 77 -27.33 14.20 24.60
N GLY A 78 -27.87 13.23 23.87
CA GLY A 78 -29.27 13.20 23.40
C GLY A 78 -29.54 14.12 22.20
N GLU A 79 -28.51 14.60 21.54
CA GLU A 79 -28.63 15.50 20.39
C GLU A 79 -28.62 14.75 19.05
N PRO A 80 -29.20 15.31 17.97
CA PRO A 80 -29.17 14.71 16.64
C PRO A 80 -27.73 14.46 16.19
N ILE A 81 -27.46 13.26 15.70
CA ILE A 81 -26.10 12.83 15.32
C ILE A 81 -25.62 13.58 14.10
N ILE A 82 -26.48 13.73 13.09
CA ILE A 82 -26.18 14.38 11.80
C ILE A 82 -27.37 15.28 11.44
N LEU A 83 -27.08 16.51 11.03
CA LEU A 83 -28.07 17.41 10.41
C LEU A 83 -27.89 17.40 8.88
N PHE A 84 -28.98 17.60 8.16
CA PHE A 84 -28.95 17.63 6.69
C PHE A 84 -28.04 18.75 6.19
N GLY A 85 -27.04 18.41 5.34
CA GLY A 85 -26.09 19.37 4.78
C GLY A 85 -24.91 19.73 5.69
N GLU A 86 -24.84 19.20 6.92
CA GLU A 86 -23.81 19.52 7.90
C GLU A 86 -22.46 18.85 7.56
N LYS A 87 -21.40 19.63 7.50
CA LYS A 87 -20.02 19.16 7.32
C LYS A 87 -19.38 18.76 8.67
N ILE A 88 -18.27 18.01 8.62
CA ILE A 88 -17.59 17.47 9.82
C ILE A 88 -17.20 18.57 10.81
N TYR A 89 -16.64 19.69 10.34
CA TYR A 89 -16.23 20.80 11.18
C TYR A 89 -17.44 21.53 11.82
N GLU A 90 -18.54 21.67 11.10
CA GLU A 90 -19.78 22.27 11.61
C GLU A 90 -20.38 21.42 12.73
N ARG A 91 -20.28 20.08 12.60
CA ARG A 91 -20.69 19.14 13.63
C ARG A 91 -19.83 19.26 14.89
N GLN A 92 -18.52 19.44 14.73
CA GLN A 92 -17.62 19.68 15.85
C GLN A 92 -17.94 20.99 16.58
N ASP A 93 -18.23 22.06 15.83
CA ASP A 93 -18.63 23.35 16.41
C ASP A 93 -19.99 23.29 17.09
N ARG A 94 -20.92 22.48 16.55
CA ARG A 94 -22.21 22.21 17.19
C ARG A 94 -22.02 21.48 18.53
N LEU A 95 -21.18 20.46 18.57
CA LEU A 95 -20.84 19.78 19.84
C LEU A 95 -20.25 20.74 20.87
N LYS A 96 -19.32 21.61 20.46
CA LYS A 96 -18.75 22.65 21.35
C LYS A 96 -19.83 23.58 21.90
N LYS A 97 -20.73 24.05 21.06
CA LYS A 97 -21.85 24.93 21.48
C LYS A 97 -22.77 24.23 22.51
N HIS A 98 -23.17 22.98 22.24
CA HIS A 98 -24.02 22.23 23.17
C HIS A 98 -23.35 21.99 24.52
N VAL A 99 -22.06 21.68 24.52
CA VAL A 99 -21.30 21.53 25.78
C VAL A 99 -21.19 22.85 26.54
N LEU A 100 -20.97 23.98 25.84
CA LEU A 100 -20.96 25.32 26.46
C LEU A 100 -22.33 25.68 27.07
N ASP A 101 -23.41 25.44 26.33
CA ASP A 101 -24.76 25.72 26.78
C ASP A 101 -25.13 24.83 28.02
N TYR A 102 -24.65 23.62 28.04
CA TYR A 102 -24.82 22.72 29.17
C TYR A 102 -24.06 23.21 30.39
N ILE A 103 -22.79 23.64 30.23
CA ILE A 103 -21.98 24.23 31.30
C ILE A 103 -22.61 25.52 31.82
N LYS A 104 -23.16 26.37 30.95
CA LYS A 104 -23.88 27.61 31.32
C LYS A 104 -25.14 27.31 32.17
N ARG A 105 -25.95 26.31 31.78
CA ARG A 105 -27.19 25.94 32.50
C ARG A 105 -26.93 25.38 33.87
N HIS A 106 -25.82 24.70 34.09
CA HIS A 106 -25.49 24.01 35.34
C HIS A 106 -24.39 24.68 36.15
N ASN A 107 -23.97 25.91 35.79
CA ASN A 107 -22.93 26.70 36.47
C ASN A 107 -21.60 25.94 36.73
N GLY A 108 -21.24 25.02 35.86
CA GLY A 108 -19.97 24.29 35.97
C GLY A 108 -19.95 22.94 35.23
N ILE A 109 -18.84 22.23 35.38
CA ILE A 109 -18.69 20.89 34.82
C ILE A 109 -19.35 19.89 35.78
N THR A 110 -20.49 19.35 35.36
CA THR A 110 -21.20 18.30 36.13
C THR A 110 -20.49 16.96 35.99
N ASP A 111 -20.73 16.06 36.96
CA ASP A 111 -20.14 14.71 36.93
C ASP A 111 -20.55 13.93 35.68
N ILE A 112 -21.74 14.22 35.15
CA ILE A 112 -22.24 13.67 33.87
C ILE A 112 -21.32 14.04 32.72
N LEU A 113 -20.90 15.31 32.59
CA LEU A 113 -19.96 15.73 31.55
C LEU A 113 -18.58 15.13 31.78
N LYS A 114 -18.11 14.98 33.01
CA LYS A 114 -16.87 14.29 33.34
C LYS A 114 -16.93 12.82 32.90
N GLU A 115 -18.03 12.13 33.21
CA GLU A 115 -18.22 10.74 32.76
C GLU A 115 -18.26 10.62 31.25
N ILE A 116 -18.94 11.53 30.54
CA ILE A 116 -19.05 11.53 29.09
C ILE A 116 -17.68 11.78 28.40
N PHE A 117 -16.91 12.76 28.88
CA PHE A 117 -15.68 13.18 28.18
C PHE A 117 -14.38 12.62 28.75
N GLN A 118 -14.32 12.27 30.05
CA GLN A 118 -13.14 11.68 30.69
C GLN A 118 -13.20 10.16 30.78
N GLY A 119 -14.36 9.56 30.51
CA GLY A 119 -14.59 8.12 30.53
C GLY A 119 -14.61 7.59 31.98
N LYS A 120 -15.52 6.69 32.28
CA LYS A 120 -15.42 5.85 33.50
C LYS A 120 -14.05 5.20 33.50
N LYS A 121 -13.32 5.23 34.62
CA LYS A 121 -12.18 4.34 34.82
C LYS A 121 -12.65 2.94 34.44
N LYS A 122 -12.05 2.36 33.42
CA LYS A 122 -12.38 1.02 32.96
C LYS A 122 -12.21 0.05 34.13
N GLU A 123 -13.30 -0.31 34.81
CA GLU A 123 -13.42 -1.65 35.32
C GLU A 123 -13.44 -2.54 34.08
N ASN A 124 -12.59 -3.55 34.05
CA ASN A 124 -12.39 -4.49 32.97
C ASN A 124 -13.71 -5.14 32.50
N ALA A 125 -14.57 -4.36 31.86
CA ALA A 125 -15.60 -4.88 31.01
C ALA A 125 -14.89 -5.35 29.77
N ILE A 126 -14.84 -6.66 29.55
CA ILE A 126 -14.56 -7.27 28.27
C ILE A 126 -15.48 -6.53 27.30
N GLU A 127 -14.92 -5.64 26.48
CA GLU A 127 -15.62 -5.10 25.32
C GLU A 127 -15.91 -6.31 24.45
N ILE A 128 -17.10 -6.86 24.56
CA ILE A 128 -17.66 -7.73 23.54
C ILE A 128 -17.83 -6.79 22.36
N ASN A 129 -16.82 -6.70 21.51
CA ASN A 129 -16.98 -6.15 20.20
C ASN A 129 -17.98 -7.08 19.50
N GLU A 130 -19.25 -6.71 19.52
CA GLU A 130 -20.23 -7.33 18.65
C GLU A 130 -19.81 -6.98 17.22
N GLU A 131 -18.98 -7.83 16.67
CA GLU A 131 -18.64 -7.78 15.26
C GLU A 131 -19.89 -8.19 14.51
N PHE A 132 -20.58 -7.23 13.89
CA PHE A 132 -21.64 -7.52 12.96
C PHE A 132 -21.01 -8.20 11.74
N TYR A 133 -21.12 -9.49 11.67
CA TYR A 133 -20.76 -10.25 10.49
C TYR A 133 -21.90 -10.12 9.48
N THR A 134 -21.62 -9.50 8.34
CA THR A 134 -22.48 -9.63 7.17
C THR A 134 -22.39 -11.06 6.67
N GLU A 135 -23.52 -11.71 6.38
CA GLU A 135 -23.55 -13.03 5.75
C GLU A 135 -22.79 -12.96 4.41
N GLY A 136 -21.70 -13.67 4.32
CA GLY A 136 -20.92 -13.77 3.10
C GLY A 136 -21.46 -14.89 2.20
N THR A 137 -21.09 -14.85 0.92
CA THR A 137 -21.42 -15.94 -0.01
C THR A 137 -20.70 -17.22 0.40
N GLU A 138 -21.29 -18.39 0.09
CA GLU A 138 -20.63 -19.69 0.32
C GLU A 138 -19.30 -19.80 -0.42
N GLU A 139 -19.20 -19.18 -1.59
CA GLU A 139 -17.98 -19.11 -2.40
C GLU A 139 -16.84 -18.40 -1.62
N LEU A 140 -17.15 -17.31 -0.92
CA LEU A 140 -16.22 -16.60 -0.05
C LEU A 140 -15.76 -17.47 1.13
N LEU A 141 -16.69 -18.20 1.75
CA LEU A 141 -16.37 -19.10 2.84
C LEU A 141 -15.43 -20.24 2.39
N GLN A 142 -15.71 -20.84 1.25
CA GLN A 142 -14.85 -21.88 0.67
C GLN A 142 -13.47 -21.33 0.31
N MET A 143 -13.41 -20.15 -0.28
CA MET A 143 -12.15 -19.49 -0.58
C MET A 143 -11.34 -19.27 0.71
N ARG A 144 -11.93 -18.73 1.77
CA ARG A 144 -11.23 -18.48 3.04
C ARG A 144 -10.73 -19.77 3.70
N LYS A 145 -11.49 -20.85 3.63
CA LYS A 145 -11.06 -22.20 4.07
C LYS A 145 -9.85 -22.68 3.27
N ASN A 146 -9.92 -22.59 1.95
CA ASN A 146 -8.82 -23.00 1.07
C ASN A 146 -7.56 -22.14 1.30
N LEU A 147 -7.73 -20.81 1.47
CA LEU A 147 -6.65 -19.90 1.82
C LEU A 147 -5.97 -20.27 3.14
N SER A 148 -6.75 -20.57 4.17
CA SER A 148 -6.20 -20.93 5.49
C SER A 148 -5.39 -22.22 5.43
N ILE A 149 -5.91 -23.25 4.77
CA ILE A 149 -5.20 -24.53 4.59
C ILE A 149 -3.91 -24.31 3.79
N PHE A 150 -3.99 -23.62 2.66
CA PHE A 150 -2.85 -23.34 1.80
C PHE A 150 -1.76 -22.57 2.56
N SER A 151 -2.15 -21.50 3.27
CA SER A 151 -1.24 -20.64 4.03
C SER A 151 -0.53 -21.41 5.15
N LEU A 152 -1.24 -22.28 5.88
CA LEU A 152 -0.65 -23.12 6.93
C LEU A 152 0.39 -24.09 6.36
N ILE A 153 0.07 -24.78 5.26
CA ILE A 153 1.00 -25.70 4.61
C ILE A 153 2.24 -24.95 4.11
N LYS A 154 2.07 -23.80 3.44
CA LYS A 154 3.20 -23.00 2.93
C LYS A 154 4.08 -22.43 4.06
N SER A 155 3.48 -21.95 5.13
CA SER A 155 4.20 -21.39 6.27
C SER A 155 4.99 -22.47 7.03
N THR A 156 4.42 -23.67 7.22
CA THR A 156 5.13 -24.81 7.84
C THR A 156 6.30 -25.27 6.97
N PHE A 157 6.09 -25.34 5.66
CA PHE A 157 7.18 -25.67 4.72
C PHE A 157 8.31 -24.65 4.78
N ARG A 158 7.99 -23.36 4.75
CA ARG A 158 8.96 -22.26 4.87
C ARG A 158 9.74 -22.34 6.17
N LEU A 159 9.08 -22.52 7.31
CA LEU A 159 9.74 -22.63 8.61
C LEU A 159 10.68 -23.82 8.69
N ASN A 160 10.26 -24.96 8.14
CA ASN A 160 11.10 -26.16 8.08
C ASN A 160 12.30 -25.98 7.16
N TYR A 161 12.12 -25.27 6.04
CA TYR A 161 13.18 -24.94 5.11
C TYR A 161 14.24 -24.03 5.75
N VAL A 162 13.81 -22.94 6.41
CA VAL A 162 14.71 -22.02 7.13
C VAL A 162 15.48 -22.74 8.25
N LYS A 163 14.87 -23.71 8.94
CA LYS A 163 15.55 -24.50 9.97
C LYS A 163 16.62 -25.45 9.42
N LYS A 164 16.42 -25.97 8.21
CA LYS A 164 17.32 -26.97 7.60
C LYS A 164 18.50 -26.35 6.86
N ASN A 165 18.32 -25.20 6.25
CA ASN A 165 19.34 -24.59 5.39
C ASN A 165 20.16 -23.58 6.17
N ASN A 166 21.32 -24.03 6.67
CA ASN A 166 22.42 -23.14 7.06
C ASN A 166 23.17 -22.69 5.79
N THR A 167 23.11 -21.53 5.52
CA THR A 167 23.57 -20.38 4.74
C THR A 167 24.81 -20.48 3.85
N ASN A 168 25.69 -21.50 3.91
CA ASN A 168 27.03 -21.41 3.31
C ASN A 168 27.06 -21.47 1.77
N GLU A 169 26.14 -22.20 1.12
CA GLU A 169 26.12 -22.30 -0.35
C GLU A 169 25.63 -21.00 -1.01
N TYR A 170 24.70 -20.31 -0.35
CA TYR A 170 24.14 -19.05 -0.85
C TYR A 170 25.09 -17.87 -0.72
N GLU A 171 25.92 -17.85 0.31
CA GLU A 171 26.93 -16.81 0.47
C GLU A 171 27.96 -16.88 -0.68
N SER A 172 28.30 -18.08 -1.13
CA SER A 172 29.20 -18.25 -2.27
C SER A 172 28.60 -17.73 -3.59
N ILE A 173 27.30 -18.00 -3.83
CA ILE A 173 26.59 -17.51 -5.02
C ILE A 173 26.41 -15.99 -4.98
N LEU A 174 26.03 -15.45 -3.83
CA LEU A 174 25.89 -14.01 -3.63
C LEU A 174 27.24 -13.29 -3.81
N ASN A 175 28.30 -13.83 -3.23
CA ASN A 175 29.65 -13.28 -3.35
C ASN A 175 30.14 -13.34 -4.80
N ASN A 176 29.87 -14.43 -5.51
CA ASN A 176 30.17 -14.53 -6.94
C ASN A 176 29.37 -13.51 -7.76
N TYR A 177 28.09 -13.32 -7.45
CA TYR A 177 27.26 -12.31 -8.11
C TYR A 177 27.75 -10.87 -7.82
N ILE A 178 28.07 -10.58 -6.57
CA ILE A 178 28.62 -9.28 -6.15
C ILE A 178 29.97 -9.02 -6.81
N ASN A 179 30.82 -10.02 -6.92
CA ASN A 179 32.13 -9.92 -7.59
C ASN A 179 32.00 -9.68 -9.09
N ASN A 180 30.98 -10.24 -9.71
CA ASN A 180 30.67 -10.07 -11.15
C ASN A 180 29.78 -8.87 -11.46
N LYS A 181 29.53 -7.99 -10.49
CA LYS A 181 28.57 -6.89 -10.54
C LYS A 181 28.75 -5.85 -11.66
N SER A 182 29.94 -5.78 -12.26
CA SER A 182 30.24 -4.84 -13.36
C SER A 182 29.88 -5.37 -14.75
N ASN A 183 29.39 -6.60 -14.85
CA ASN A 183 29.31 -7.32 -16.12
C ASN A 183 27.97 -7.28 -16.84
N TYR A 184 26.97 -6.52 -16.35
CA TYR A 184 25.76 -6.29 -17.13
C TYR A 184 26.04 -5.32 -18.25
N GLN A 185 25.80 -5.76 -19.48
CA GLN A 185 25.93 -4.95 -20.68
C GLN A 185 24.59 -4.89 -21.41
N LEU A 186 24.31 -3.75 -22.00
CA LEU A 186 23.15 -3.58 -22.86
C LEU A 186 23.33 -4.51 -24.08
N SER A 187 22.43 -5.47 -24.21
CA SER A 187 22.47 -6.47 -25.28
C SER A 187 21.60 -6.05 -26.46
N GLN A 188 20.37 -5.66 -26.19
CA GLN A 188 19.37 -5.36 -27.20
C GLN A 188 18.42 -4.25 -26.79
N THR A 189 17.93 -3.51 -27.78
CA THR A 189 16.87 -2.52 -27.64
C THR A 189 15.81 -2.75 -28.71
N GLN A 190 14.53 -2.63 -28.32
CA GLN A 190 13.41 -2.80 -29.23
C GLN A 190 12.26 -1.88 -28.86
N ASN A 191 11.47 -1.45 -29.85
CA ASN A 191 10.25 -0.70 -29.57
C ASN A 191 9.15 -1.62 -29.03
N GLY A 192 8.60 -1.27 -27.87
CA GLY A 192 7.56 -2.06 -27.21
C GLY A 192 6.14 -1.70 -27.63
N ASP A 193 5.90 -0.44 -27.94
CA ASP A 193 4.58 0.07 -28.35
C ASP A 193 4.75 1.28 -29.29
N THR A 194 3.69 1.64 -29.98
CA THR A 194 3.60 2.87 -30.80
C THR A 194 3.57 4.14 -29.96
N ARG A 195 3.07 4.03 -28.73
CA ARG A 195 3.10 5.07 -27.69
C ARG A 195 4.12 4.67 -26.61
N PHE A 196 3.92 5.05 -25.38
CA PHE A 196 4.81 4.64 -24.30
C PHE A 196 4.40 3.29 -23.70
N CYS A 197 5.41 2.57 -23.21
CA CYS A 197 5.25 1.30 -22.53
C CYS A 197 4.87 1.54 -21.05
N THR A 198 4.05 0.64 -20.52
CA THR A 198 3.69 0.60 -19.11
C THR A 198 4.37 -0.60 -18.43
N ARG A 199 3.69 -1.28 -17.56
CA ARG A 199 4.27 -2.41 -16.82
C ARG A 199 4.27 -3.68 -17.64
N GLY A 200 5.40 -4.40 -17.58
CA GLY A 200 5.56 -5.70 -18.19
C GLY A 200 6.07 -6.74 -17.20
N SER A 201 6.05 -7.99 -17.61
CA SER A 201 6.61 -9.11 -16.85
C SER A 201 7.20 -10.18 -17.75
N ILE A 202 8.12 -10.97 -17.18
CA ILE A 202 8.71 -12.16 -17.81
C ILE A 202 7.84 -13.38 -17.47
N SER A 203 7.72 -14.31 -18.44
CA SER A 203 7.01 -15.57 -18.23
C SER A 203 7.69 -16.45 -17.16
N PHE A 204 6.93 -17.44 -16.63
CA PHE A 204 7.43 -18.35 -15.61
C PHE A 204 8.59 -19.26 -16.05
N ASP A 205 8.79 -19.46 -17.35
CA ASP A 205 9.84 -20.27 -17.95
C ASP A 205 11.01 -19.44 -18.52
N ASP A 206 10.98 -18.12 -18.30
CA ASP A 206 11.95 -17.14 -18.76
C ASP A 206 12.08 -17.01 -20.30
N LYS A 207 11.14 -17.59 -21.08
CA LYS A 207 11.20 -17.55 -22.56
C LYS A 207 10.59 -16.28 -23.17
N TYR A 208 9.57 -15.72 -22.52
CA TYR A 208 8.79 -14.62 -23.06
C TYR A 208 8.75 -13.43 -22.11
N TYR A 209 8.72 -12.24 -22.68
CA TYR A 209 8.50 -10.98 -21.99
C TYR A 209 7.28 -10.27 -22.58
N GLY A 210 6.31 -9.95 -21.76
CA GLY A 210 5.14 -9.18 -22.18
C GLY A 210 5.17 -7.78 -21.62
N VAL A 211 4.79 -6.80 -22.44
CA VAL A 211 4.66 -5.41 -22.02
C VAL A 211 3.29 -4.87 -22.39
N ALA A 212 2.71 -4.11 -21.48
CA ALA A 212 1.47 -3.40 -21.72
C ALA A 212 1.75 -2.04 -22.34
N GLY A 213 0.92 -1.64 -23.31
CA GLY A 213 1.08 -0.42 -24.07
C GLY A 213 -0.01 0.61 -23.78
N CYS A 214 0.35 1.86 -23.99
CA CYS A 214 -0.60 2.97 -23.94
C CYS A 214 -1.51 3.02 -25.17
N SER A 215 -1.18 2.31 -26.23
CA SER A 215 -1.99 2.16 -27.45
C SER A 215 -3.19 1.23 -27.32
N SER A 216 -3.48 0.71 -26.13
CA SER A 216 -4.46 -0.35 -25.83
C SER A 216 -4.05 -1.78 -26.21
N ASN A 217 -2.90 -1.94 -26.84
CA ASN A 217 -2.34 -3.24 -27.22
C ASN A 217 -1.28 -3.67 -26.20
N CYS A 218 -1.07 -4.97 -26.10
CA CYS A 218 0.05 -5.54 -25.36
C CYS A 218 0.89 -6.35 -26.32
N THR A 219 2.20 -6.18 -26.27
CA THR A 219 3.14 -6.89 -27.12
C THR A 219 3.92 -7.93 -26.33
N ILE A 220 4.18 -9.06 -26.93
CA ILE A 220 4.91 -10.17 -26.33
C ILE A 220 6.16 -10.43 -27.16
N PHE A 221 7.28 -10.50 -26.48
CA PHE A 221 8.63 -10.63 -27.05
C PHE A 221 9.27 -11.95 -26.61
N SER A 222 10.15 -12.47 -27.43
CA SER A 222 11.10 -13.51 -27.01
C SER A 222 12.19 -12.89 -26.12
N THR A 223 12.54 -13.51 -25.02
CA THR A 223 13.65 -13.07 -24.15
C THR A 223 15.01 -13.37 -24.76
N GLU A 224 15.11 -14.19 -25.83
CA GLU A 224 16.39 -14.48 -26.47
C GLU A 224 16.87 -13.31 -27.35
N LYS A 225 15.98 -12.81 -28.22
CA LYS A 225 16.33 -11.82 -29.25
C LYS A 225 15.40 -10.59 -29.25
N LEU A 226 14.55 -10.40 -28.26
CA LEU A 226 13.52 -9.36 -28.21
C LEU A 226 12.67 -9.23 -29.50
N ASN A 227 12.50 -10.32 -30.23
CA ASN A 227 11.62 -10.33 -31.40
C ASN A 227 10.17 -10.34 -30.93
N ILE A 228 9.31 -9.62 -31.64
CA ILE A 228 7.86 -9.64 -31.40
C ILE A 228 7.33 -11.00 -31.86
N ILE A 229 6.67 -11.69 -30.93
CA ILE A 229 6.03 -12.99 -31.20
C ILE A 229 4.55 -12.79 -31.44
N SER A 230 3.88 -12.01 -30.58
CA SER A 230 2.44 -11.90 -30.62
C SER A 230 1.97 -10.56 -30.03
N GLU A 231 0.82 -10.09 -30.53
CA GLU A 231 0.13 -8.93 -29.97
C GLU A 231 -1.23 -9.35 -29.39
N LEU A 232 -1.54 -8.84 -28.21
CA LEU A 232 -2.84 -9.01 -27.56
C LEU A 232 -3.69 -7.76 -27.82
N ILE A 233 -4.65 -7.88 -28.72
CA ILE A 233 -5.52 -6.78 -29.13
C ILE A 233 -6.91 -7.01 -28.55
N GLY A 234 -7.48 -5.98 -27.92
CA GLY A 234 -8.86 -6.09 -27.43
C GLY A 234 -9.28 -5.04 -26.42
N HIS A 235 -8.39 -4.52 -25.59
CA HIS A 235 -8.71 -3.39 -24.71
C HIS A 235 -9.08 -2.15 -25.52
N LYS A 236 -9.94 -1.30 -24.95
CA LYS A 236 -10.40 -0.07 -25.60
C LYS A 236 -9.55 1.13 -25.27
N GLU A 237 -8.89 1.08 -24.12
CA GLU A 237 -8.07 2.15 -23.59
C GLU A 237 -6.70 1.62 -23.15
N ARG A 238 -5.86 2.52 -22.63
CA ARG A 238 -4.53 2.22 -22.11
C ARG A 238 -4.53 1.00 -21.19
N VAL A 239 -3.59 0.11 -21.41
CA VAL A 239 -3.32 -1.01 -20.50
C VAL A 239 -2.26 -0.59 -19.48
N ASN A 240 -2.57 -0.73 -18.20
CA ASN A 240 -1.71 -0.27 -17.12
C ASN A 240 -0.72 -1.33 -16.65
N SER A 241 -1.11 -2.61 -16.68
CA SER A 241 -0.21 -3.69 -16.32
C SER A 241 -0.48 -4.95 -17.14
N LEU A 242 0.58 -5.71 -17.39
CA LEU A 242 0.55 -7.05 -17.93
C LEU A 242 1.37 -7.96 -17.03
N LEU A 243 0.81 -9.10 -16.65
CA LEU A 243 1.47 -10.07 -15.80
C LEU A 243 1.25 -11.49 -16.32
N PHE A 244 2.33 -12.25 -16.47
CA PHE A 244 2.26 -13.70 -16.63
C PHE A 244 1.95 -14.37 -15.30
N ASN A 245 1.24 -15.48 -15.33
CA ASN A 245 1.00 -16.28 -14.14
C ASN A 245 2.30 -16.95 -13.66
N PRO A 246 2.86 -16.53 -12.51
CA PRO A 246 4.13 -17.09 -12.03
C PRO A 246 3.99 -18.49 -11.42
N TYR A 247 2.77 -18.96 -11.17
CA TYR A 247 2.48 -20.23 -10.51
C TYR A 247 2.04 -21.33 -11.48
N GLN A 248 2.20 -21.10 -12.78
CA GLN A 248 1.86 -22.06 -13.82
C GLN A 248 2.87 -23.23 -13.86
N ASN A 249 2.45 -24.41 -14.29
CA ASN A 249 3.35 -25.55 -14.42
C ASN A 249 4.10 -25.48 -15.76
N ILE A 250 5.35 -25.94 -15.78
CA ILE A 250 6.20 -25.98 -16.99
C ILE A 250 5.59 -26.84 -18.09
N ASN A 251 4.76 -27.81 -17.73
CA ASN A 251 4.12 -28.72 -18.68
C ASN A 251 2.82 -28.17 -19.31
N ASP A 252 2.39 -26.97 -18.87
CA ASP A 252 1.19 -26.36 -19.44
C ASP A 252 1.53 -25.74 -20.79
N GLN A 253 0.83 -26.17 -21.84
CA GLN A 253 1.03 -25.66 -23.22
C GLN A 253 0.53 -24.22 -23.42
N PHE A 254 -0.23 -23.68 -22.46
CA PHE A 254 -0.85 -22.36 -22.57
C PHE A 254 -0.32 -21.44 -21.48
N TYR A 255 -0.07 -20.18 -21.84
CA TYR A 255 0.32 -19.12 -20.93
C TYR A 255 -0.88 -18.29 -20.52
N ASN A 256 -1.13 -18.21 -19.24
CA ASN A 256 -2.16 -17.33 -18.66
C ASN A 256 -1.57 -15.95 -18.40
N ILE A 257 -2.13 -14.96 -19.07
CA ILE A 257 -1.68 -13.55 -19.00
C ILE A 257 -2.83 -12.71 -18.48
N LEU A 258 -2.57 -11.90 -17.48
CA LEU A 258 -3.53 -10.97 -16.89
C LEU A 258 -3.18 -9.55 -17.32
N THR A 259 -4.18 -8.81 -17.82
CA THR A 259 -4.02 -7.41 -18.20
C THR A 259 -5.06 -6.55 -17.50
N SER A 260 -4.64 -5.39 -16.97
CA SER A 260 -5.53 -4.40 -16.38
C SER A 260 -5.51 -3.11 -17.19
N SER A 261 -6.68 -2.49 -17.39
CA SER A 261 -6.83 -1.34 -18.28
C SER A 261 -7.66 -0.22 -17.66
N ASN A 262 -7.49 0.97 -18.25
CA ASN A 262 -8.33 2.13 -17.99
C ASN A 262 -9.78 1.93 -18.43
N ASP A 263 -10.06 0.96 -19.32
CA ASP A 263 -11.42 0.62 -19.76
C ASP A 263 -12.27 -0.05 -18.66
N LYS A 264 -11.82 -0.03 -17.40
CA LYS A 264 -12.45 -0.60 -16.22
C LYS A 264 -12.56 -2.13 -16.24
N THR A 265 -11.89 -2.78 -17.19
CA THR A 265 -11.92 -4.23 -17.33
C THR A 265 -10.55 -4.84 -17.06
N ILE A 266 -10.59 -6.08 -16.59
CA ILE A 266 -9.43 -6.95 -16.48
C ILE A 266 -9.65 -8.09 -17.47
N ARG A 267 -8.60 -8.49 -18.19
CA ARG A 267 -8.70 -9.59 -19.14
C ARG A 267 -7.68 -10.65 -18.82
N LEU A 268 -8.15 -11.89 -18.86
CA LEU A 268 -7.31 -13.08 -18.78
C LEU A 268 -7.19 -13.68 -20.17
N TRP A 269 -5.98 -13.75 -20.67
CA TRP A 269 -5.61 -14.30 -21.96
C TRP A 269 -5.00 -15.68 -21.75
N ASN A 270 -5.37 -16.61 -22.59
CA ASN A 270 -4.81 -17.95 -22.59
C ASN A 270 -4.20 -18.17 -23.99
N VAL A 271 -2.87 -18.10 -24.08
CA VAL A 271 -2.13 -18.06 -25.35
C VAL A 271 -1.13 -19.20 -25.41
N ASN A 272 -1.00 -19.81 -26.60
CA ASN A 272 0.05 -20.78 -26.90
C ASN A 272 0.98 -20.19 -27.95
N PHE A 273 2.28 -20.05 -27.63
CA PHE A 273 3.28 -19.43 -28.48
C PHE A 273 4.04 -20.43 -29.37
N GLU A 274 4.07 -21.74 -29.04
CA GLU A 274 4.84 -22.74 -29.78
C GLU A 274 4.43 -22.86 -31.25
N ASN A 275 3.17 -22.55 -31.57
CA ASN A 275 2.64 -22.56 -32.92
C ASN A 275 2.96 -21.26 -33.70
N GLU A 276 3.42 -20.21 -33.03
CA GLU A 276 3.70 -18.89 -33.64
C GLU A 276 5.17 -18.73 -34.00
N GLU A 277 6.10 -19.43 -33.33
CA GLU A 277 7.56 -19.37 -33.67
C GLU A 277 7.89 -19.95 -35.03
N ASN A 278 7.08 -20.86 -35.55
CA ASN A 278 7.29 -21.51 -36.85
C ASN A 278 6.71 -20.75 -38.06
N ASN A 279 5.98 -19.66 -37.84
CA ASN A 279 5.37 -18.89 -38.91
C ASN A 279 6.11 -17.56 -39.10
N ASN A 280 6.82 -17.42 -40.23
CA ASN A 280 7.48 -16.18 -40.65
C ASN A 280 6.51 -15.00 -40.60
N PHE A 281 6.82 -14.01 -39.78
CA PHE A 281 6.01 -12.85 -39.42
C PHE A 281 5.52 -11.99 -40.58
N TYR A 282 6.09 -12.16 -41.79
CA TYR A 282 5.83 -11.26 -42.92
C TYR A 282 4.65 -11.62 -43.82
N ASN A 283 3.99 -12.78 -43.62
CA ASN A 283 3.02 -13.23 -44.62
C ASN A 283 1.56 -13.37 -44.19
N ASN A 284 1.15 -13.09 -42.91
CA ASN A 284 -0.25 -13.33 -42.57
C ASN A 284 -0.81 -12.46 -41.41
N ILE A 285 -1.20 -11.24 -41.73
CA ILE A 285 -2.06 -10.40 -40.82
C ILE A 285 -3.40 -11.08 -40.49
N ASN A 286 -3.83 -12.07 -41.28
CA ASN A 286 -5.11 -12.75 -41.09
C ASN A 286 -5.03 -14.08 -40.31
N TYR A 287 -3.84 -14.62 -40.03
CA TYR A 287 -3.69 -15.89 -39.29
C TYR A 287 -3.69 -15.72 -37.76
N ASN A 288 -3.40 -14.51 -37.27
CA ASN A 288 -3.26 -14.25 -35.82
C ASN A 288 -4.53 -14.42 -34.95
N ASN A 289 -5.71 -14.61 -35.57
CA ASN A 289 -6.95 -14.73 -34.81
C ASN A 289 -7.46 -16.16 -34.63
N ARG A 290 -6.88 -17.16 -35.28
CA ARG A 290 -7.45 -18.53 -35.24
C ARG A 290 -7.05 -19.34 -34.01
N ASN A 291 -5.89 -19.08 -33.41
CA ASN A 291 -5.38 -19.86 -32.26
C ASN A 291 -5.52 -19.17 -30.91
N LYS A 292 -5.99 -17.93 -30.86
CA LYS A 292 -6.21 -17.18 -29.63
C LYS A 292 -7.62 -17.46 -29.12
N LYS A 293 -7.74 -18.14 -27.97
CA LYS A 293 -9.02 -18.20 -27.27
C LYS A 293 -9.43 -16.77 -26.93
N LYS A 294 -10.73 -16.47 -27.08
CA LYS A 294 -11.25 -15.16 -26.66
C LYS A 294 -10.87 -14.90 -25.21
N PRO A 295 -10.38 -13.69 -24.86
CA PRO A 295 -10.02 -13.37 -23.47
C PRO A 295 -11.26 -13.45 -22.58
N ILE A 296 -11.07 -13.93 -21.37
CA ILE A 296 -12.08 -13.86 -20.33
C ILE A 296 -12.06 -12.43 -19.79
N ILE A 297 -13.21 -11.77 -19.76
CA ILE A 297 -13.35 -10.38 -19.35
C ILE A 297 -14.01 -10.31 -17.99
N PHE A 298 -13.30 -9.75 -17.02
CA PHE A 298 -13.81 -9.45 -15.69
C PHE A 298 -14.26 -7.99 -15.62
N LYS A 299 -15.52 -7.81 -15.25
CA LYS A 299 -16.16 -6.49 -15.11
C LYS A 299 -16.69 -6.34 -13.70
N GLY A 300 -16.58 -5.15 -13.13
CA GLY A 300 -17.07 -4.85 -11.80
C GLY A 300 -16.50 -3.55 -11.27
N HIS A 301 -15.23 -3.23 -11.56
CA HIS A 301 -14.65 -1.95 -11.17
C HIS A 301 -15.41 -0.77 -11.81
N GLU A 302 -15.62 0.28 -11.02
CA GLU A 302 -16.35 1.48 -11.43
C GLU A 302 -15.43 2.51 -12.10
N ASP A 303 -14.11 2.39 -11.92
CA ASP A 303 -13.11 3.26 -12.49
C ASP A 303 -11.90 2.46 -13.00
N ARG A 304 -10.87 3.15 -13.48
CA ARG A 304 -9.64 2.60 -14.07
C ARG A 304 -8.99 1.57 -13.18
N VAL A 305 -8.59 0.44 -13.75
CA VAL A 305 -7.84 -0.59 -13.03
C VAL A 305 -6.36 -0.34 -13.20
N ASN A 306 -5.65 -0.04 -12.09
CA ASN A 306 -4.24 0.31 -12.13
C ASN A 306 -3.33 -0.91 -12.18
N TYR A 307 -3.64 -1.92 -11.38
CA TYR A 307 -2.79 -3.09 -11.25
C TYR A 307 -3.61 -4.32 -10.91
N SER A 308 -3.10 -5.47 -11.36
CA SER A 308 -3.66 -6.78 -10.99
C SER A 308 -2.50 -7.74 -10.70
N GLU A 309 -2.67 -8.68 -9.78
CA GLU A 309 -1.65 -9.66 -9.41
C GLU A 309 -2.28 -11.02 -9.17
N PHE A 310 -1.59 -12.10 -9.58
CA PHE A 310 -2.00 -13.46 -9.31
C PHE A 310 -1.75 -13.83 -7.85
N HIS A 311 -2.72 -14.51 -7.24
CA HIS A 311 -2.56 -15.08 -5.92
C HIS A 311 -1.74 -16.39 -6.00
N PRO A 312 -0.95 -16.74 -4.98
CA PRO A 312 -0.23 -18.02 -4.93
C PRO A 312 -1.13 -19.26 -5.09
N ILE A 313 -2.41 -19.15 -4.76
CA ILE A 313 -3.43 -20.12 -5.14
C ILE A 313 -3.82 -19.85 -6.61
N LYS A 314 -3.48 -20.76 -7.49
CA LYS A 314 -3.46 -20.61 -8.96
C LYS A 314 -4.73 -20.06 -9.62
N TYR A 315 -5.89 -20.17 -8.97
CA TYR A 315 -7.19 -19.80 -9.54
C TYR A 315 -7.77 -18.48 -9.02
N ILE A 316 -7.01 -17.75 -8.21
CA ILE A 316 -7.43 -16.43 -7.67
C ILE A 316 -6.47 -15.36 -8.16
N PHE A 317 -6.98 -14.18 -8.44
CA PHE A 317 -6.19 -12.97 -8.62
C PHE A 317 -6.86 -11.77 -7.95
N GLY A 318 -6.07 -10.76 -7.66
CA GLY A 318 -6.54 -9.50 -7.12
C GLY A 318 -6.35 -8.36 -8.10
N SER A 319 -7.15 -7.32 -7.96
CA SER A 319 -7.06 -6.08 -8.72
C SER A 319 -7.26 -4.87 -7.82
N CYS A 320 -6.64 -3.77 -8.20
CA CYS A 320 -6.84 -2.48 -7.55
C CYS A 320 -7.18 -1.39 -8.58
N SER A 321 -7.97 -0.43 -8.15
CA SER A 321 -8.55 0.56 -9.04
C SER A 321 -8.56 1.98 -8.44
N HIS A 322 -8.84 2.94 -9.31
CA HIS A 322 -9.14 4.31 -8.93
C HIS A 322 -10.46 4.46 -8.15
N ASP A 323 -11.35 3.45 -8.18
CA ASP A 323 -12.57 3.41 -7.36
C ASP A 323 -12.28 3.20 -5.86
N LYS A 324 -11.00 3.17 -5.46
CA LYS A 324 -10.49 2.99 -4.07
C LYS A 324 -10.77 1.61 -3.50
N THR A 325 -11.15 0.66 -4.34
CA THR A 325 -11.47 -0.71 -3.94
C THR A 325 -10.42 -1.70 -4.41
N ILE A 326 -10.31 -2.79 -3.68
CA ILE A 326 -9.56 -3.99 -4.07
C ILE A 326 -10.59 -5.08 -4.29
N ARG A 327 -10.48 -5.80 -5.42
CA ARG A 327 -11.37 -6.91 -5.72
C ARG A 327 -10.58 -8.19 -5.90
N LEU A 328 -11.12 -9.29 -5.38
CA LEU A 328 -10.60 -10.63 -5.62
C LEU A 328 -11.55 -11.39 -6.55
N TRP A 329 -10.97 -12.07 -7.50
CA TRP A 329 -11.67 -12.74 -8.57
C TRP A 329 -11.30 -14.23 -8.61
N ASP A 330 -12.27 -15.06 -8.89
CA ASP A 330 -12.05 -16.49 -9.22
C ASP A 330 -12.00 -16.65 -10.73
N ILE A 331 -10.92 -17.29 -11.19
CA ILE A 331 -10.70 -17.59 -12.61
C ILE A 331 -11.67 -18.67 -13.11
N ASN A 332 -11.96 -19.68 -12.26
CA ASN A 332 -12.78 -20.80 -12.63
C ASN A 332 -14.26 -20.41 -12.78
N TYR A 333 -14.78 -19.68 -11.78
CA TYR A 333 -16.18 -19.23 -11.77
C TYR A 333 -16.39 -17.91 -12.51
N GLN A 334 -15.29 -17.20 -12.88
CA GLN A 334 -15.31 -15.91 -13.57
C GLN A 334 -16.14 -14.83 -12.83
N LYS A 335 -16.11 -14.88 -11.50
CA LYS A 335 -16.88 -14.01 -10.62
C LYS A 335 -15.98 -13.26 -9.64
N GLU A 336 -16.49 -12.15 -9.16
CA GLU A 336 -15.94 -11.45 -7.99
C GLU A 336 -16.30 -12.25 -6.73
N ILE A 337 -15.29 -12.49 -5.88
CA ILE A 337 -15.45 -13.20 -4.62
C ILE A 337 -15.49 -12.21 -3.45
N LEU A 338 -14.62 -11.22 -3.46
CA LEU A 338 -14.45 -10.27 -2.36
C LEU A 338 -14.25 -8.86 -2.90
N LEU A 339 -15.05 -7.95 -2.38
CA LEU A 339 -14.83 -6.51 -2.48
C LEU A 339 -14.24 -6.02 -1.15
N GLN A 340 -13.10 -5.36 -1.20
CA GLN A 340 -12.44 -4.80 -0.03
C GLN A 340 -12.35 -3.30 -0.15
N GLU A 341 -13.00 -2.61 0.77
CA GLU A 341 -13.00 -1.16 0.90
C GLU A 341 -12.18 -0.72 2.12
N GLY A 342 -11.66 0.52 2.11
CA GLY A 342 -10.98 1.10 3.27
C GLY A 342 -9.85 2.07 2.94
N HIS A 343 -9.49 2.25 1.68
CA HIS A 343 -8.62 3.32 1.23
C HIS A 343 -9.40 4.62 1.02
N SER A 344 -8.80 5.74 1.43
CA SER A 344 -9.37 7.08 1.21
C SER A 344 -9.08 7.61 -0.20
N TYR A 345 -7.99 7.16 -0.81
CA TYR A 345 -7.52 7.56 -2.13
C TYR A 345 -7.45 6.35 -3.06
N TYR A 346 -7.30 6.60 -4.36
CA TYR A 346 -7.16 5.54 -5.35
C TYR A 346 -5.88 4.70 -5.12
N ILE A 347 -5.98 3.43 -5.46
CA ILE A 347 -4.95 2.43 -5.18
C ILE A 347 -4.09 2.23 -6.41
N ASN A 348 -2.76 2.36 -6.26
CA ASN A 348 -1.82 2.23 -7.36
C ASN A 348 -1.32 0.79 -7.55
N SER A 349 -1.14 0.07 -6.46
CA SER A 349 -0.57 -1.27 -6.52
C SER A 349 -1.04 -2.16 -5.38
N ILE A 350 -1.05 -3.44 -5.64
CA ILE A 350 -1.29 -4.51 -4.68
C ILE A 350 -0.16 -5.54 -4.77
N SER A 351 0.02 -6.30 -3.72
CA SER A 351 0.90 -7.46 -3.71
C SER A 351 0.41 -8.52 -2.73
N PHE A 352 0.56 -9.77 -3.12
CA PHE A 352 0.25 -10.91 -2.25
C PHE A 352 1.51 -11.39 -1.53
N GLN A 353 1.33 -11.82 -0.29
CA GLN A 353 2.35 -12.56 0.43
C GLN A 353 2.52 -13.96 -0.18
N ASN A 354 3.74 -14.49 -0.19
CA ASN A 354 4.01 -15.81 -0.76
C ASN A 354 3.26 -16.96 -0.05
N ASP A 355 2.97 -16.79 1.24
CA ASP A 355 2.14 -17.75 1.99
C ASP A 355 0.63 -17.59 1.65
N GLY A 356 0.23 -16.55 0.93
CA GLY A 356 -1.13 -16.30 0.46
C GLY A 356 -2.10 -15.77 1.51
N ALA A 357 -1.67 -15.54 2.75
CA ALA A 357 -2.57 -15.06 3.82
C ALA A 357 -2.82 -13.57 3.77
N LEU A 358 -1.78 -12.79 3.42
CA LEU A 358 -1.80 -11.33 3.49
C LEU A 358 -1.79 -10.71 2.09
N LEU A 359 -2.47 -9.57 2.00
CA LEU A 359 -2.45 -8.66 0.86
C LEU A 359 -1.95 -7.30 1.31
N GLY A 360 -1.03 -6.73 0.58
CA GLY A 360 -0.57 -5.35 0.74
C GLY A 360 -1.14 -4.48 -0.36
N SER A 361 -1.53 -3.26 -0.04
CA SER A 361 -2.00 -2.26 -1.00
C SER A 361 -1.40 -0.90 -0.71
N GLY A 362 -1.07 -0.15 -1.76
CA GLY A 362 -0.51 1.20 -1.66
C GLY A 362 -1.37 2.21 -2.42
N ASP A 363 -1.67 3.34 -1.75
CA ASP A 363 -2.54 4.36 -2.31
C ASP A 363 -1.81 5.64 -2.72
N TYR A 364 -2.55 6.54 -3.37
CA TYR A 364 -2.09 7.86 -3.78
C TYR A 364 -1.81 8.80 -2.61
N GLY A 365 -2.44 8.58 -1.46
CA GLY A 365 -2.23 9.38 -0.25
C GLY A 365 -0.94 9.05 0.51
N GLY A 366 -0.12 8.10 0.01
CA GLY A 366 1.10 7.67 0.69
C GLY A 366 0.86 6.66 1.82
N ILE A 367 -0.33 6.09 1.90
CA ILE A 367 -0.70 5.12 2.91
C ILE A 367 -0.68 3.72 2.31
N GLY A 368 0.06 2.82 2.96
CA GLY A 368 -0.04 1.40 2.68
C GLY A 368 -0.96 0.70 3.68
N LEU A 369 -1.74 -0.26 3.22
CA LEU A 369 -2.59 -1.08 4.06
C LEU A 369 -2.24 -2.55 3.90
N ILE A 370 -2.21 -3.28 5.02
CA ILE A 370 -2.06 -4.73 5.03
C ILE A 370 -3.38 -5.36 5.47
N TRP A 371 -3.84 -6.32 4.68
CA TRP A 371 -5.11 -7.01 4.85
C TRP A 371 -4.88 -8.49 5.11
N ASP A 372 -5.63 -9.08 6.02
CA ASP A 372 -5.72 -10.55 6.14
C ASP A 372 -6.92 -11.05 5.32
N LEU A 373 -6.63 -11.78 4.27
CA LEU A 373 -7.65 -12.32 3.37
C LEU A 373 -8.52 -13.41 4.02
N ARG A 374 -8.00 -14.06 5.06
CA ARG A 374 -8.73 -15.08 5.82
C ARG A 374 -9.82 -14.46 6.68
N LEU A 375 -9.51 -13.31 7.27
CA LEU A 375 -10.44 -12.57 8.12
C LEU A 375 -11.21 -11.50 7.35
N GLY A 376 -10.66 -11.03 6.21
CA GLY A 376 -11.22 -9.90 5.46
C GLY A 376 -11.08 -8.56 6.18
N LYS A 377 -10.12 -8.45 7.09
CA LYS A 377 -9.90 -7.25 7.90
C LYS A 377 -8.55 -6.61 7.59
N LYS A 378 -8.50 -5.30 7.76
CA LYS A 378 -7.26 -4.56 7.77
C LYS A 378 -6.52 -4.81 9.09
N ILE A 379 -5.25 -5.21 8.98
CA ILE A 379 -4.40 -5.48 10.14
C ILE A 379 -3.52 -4.28 10.47
N LEU A 380 -2.87 -3.68 9.47
CA LEU A 380 -1.82 -2.70 9.68
C LEU A 380 -1.92 -1.54 8.69
N ASN A 381 -1.63 -0.33 9.18
CA ASN A 381 -1.42 0.86 8.38
C ASN A 381 0.08 1.17 8.29
N LEU A 382 0.59 1.29 7.07
CA LEU A 382 1.97 1.68 6.80
C LEU A 382 1.99 3.21 6.55
N LEU A 383 2.27 3.97 7.59
CA LEU A 383 2.28 5.43 7.56
C LEU A 383 3.72 5.95 7.61
N GLY A 384 4.12 6.77 6.63
CA GLY A 384 5.47 7.35 6.62
C GLY A 384 5.88 8.01 5.31
N HIS A 385 5.35 7.54 4.16
CA HIS A 385 5.63 8.20 2.88
C HIS A 385 5.00 9.58 2.80
N ALA A 386 5.76 10.53 2.26
CA ALA A 386 5.30 11.92 2.08
C ALA A 386 4.44 12.10 0.81
N LYS A 387 4.56 11.18 -0.14
CA LYS A 387 3.84 11.18 -1.42
C LYS A 387 3.27 9.80 -1.72
N GLN A 388 2.59 9.68 -2.87
CA GLN A 388 1.95 8.45 -3.31
C GLN A 388 2.89 7.24 -3.31
N ILE A 389 2.35 6.11 -2.88
CA ILE A 389 3.00 4.81 -3.04
C ILE A 389 2.72 4.33 -4.46
N ILE A 390 3.79 4.08 -5.22
CA ILE A 390 3.69 3.60 -6.60
C ILE A 390 3.67 2.07 -6.66
N LYS A 391 4.50 1.43 -5.83
CA LYS A 391 4.57 -0.03 -5.75
C LYS A 391 4.70 -0.51 -4.31
N ILE A 392 4.03 -1.62 -4.05
CA ILE A 392 4.19 -2.39 -2.81
C ILE A 392 4.57 -3.82 -3.18
N LYS A 393 5.49 -4.43 -2.46
CA LYS A 393 5.91 -5.82 -2.63
C LYS A 393 6.25 -6.47 -1.30
N PHE A 394 5.77 -7.70 -1.11
CA PHE A 394 6.21 -8.52 0.02
C PHE A 394 7.62 -9.04 -0.24
N HIS A 395 8.46 -8.90 0.77
CA HIS A 395 9.77 -9.52 0.77
C HIS A 395 9.64 -11.04 0.80
N PRO A 396 10.49 -11.81 0.12
CA PRO A 396 10.43 -13.27 0.09
C PRO A 396 10.47 -13.95 1.46
N ASN A 397 11.01 -13.28 2.49
CA ASN A 397 11.00 -13.78 3.87
C ASN A 397 9.62 -13.78 4.54
N ASN A 398 8.60 -13.16 3.90
CA ASN A 398 7.20 -13.08 4.32
C ASN A 398 6.90 -12.24 5.57
N TYR A 399 7.87 -11.66 6.24
CA TYR A 399 7.63 -10.78 7.39
C TYR A 399 7.99 -9.31 7.13
N GLN A 400 8.59 -9.02 5.99
CA GLN A 400 8.87 -7.66 5.57
C GLN A 400 8.05 -7.27 4.33
N VAL A 401 7.75 -5.98 4.24
CA VAL A 401 7.10 -5.37 3.08
C VAL A 401 7.94 -4.19 2.64
N LEU A 402 8.08 -4.02 1.34
CA LEU A 402 8.72 -2.87 0.73
C LEU A 402 7.68 -2.01 0.04
N THR A 403 7.82 -0.72 0.23
CA THR A 403 7.01 0.28 -0.47
C THR A 403 7.92 1.26 -1.20
N THR A 404 7.59 1.55 -2.45
CA THR A 404 8.29 2.55 -3.25
C THR A 404 7.35 3.72 -3.54
N SER A 405 7.88 4.92 -3.48
CA SER A 405 7.08 6.12 -3.56
C SER A 405 7.65 7.16 -4.52
N GLU A 406 6.81 8.12 -4.84
CA GLU A 406 7.20 9.34 -5.55
C GLU A 406 8.07 10.29 -4.69
N ASP A 407 8.22 10.02 -3.39
CA ASP A 407 9.13 10.75 -2.50
C ASP A 407 10.60 10.32 -2.66
N ASN A 408 10.92 9.51 -3.68
CA ASN A 408 12.26 9.01 -4.03
C ASN A 408 12.84 8.02 -3.01
N THR A 409 12.03 7.54 -2.07
CA THR A 409 12.47 6.61 -1.03
C THR A 409 11.88 5.22 -1.22
N ILE A 410 12.63 4.23 -0.74
CA ILE A 410 12.14 2.87 -0.49
C ILE A 410 12.02 2.72 1.02
N MET A 411 10.84 2.39 1.52
CA MET A 411 10.65 2.07 2.93
C MET A 411 10.47 0.56 3.12
N ILE A 412 11.13 0.07 4.17
CA ILE A 412 11.08 -1.34 4.55
C ILE A 412 10.35 -1.45 5.89
N TRP A 413 9.29 -2.23 5.88
CA TRP A 413 8.41 -2.42 7.02
C TRP A 413 8.55 -3.84 7.57
N ASP A 414 8.68 -4.00 8.89
CA ASP A 414 8.61 -5.30 9.54
C ASP A 414 7.20 -5.49 10.15
N LEU A 415 6.48 -6.45 9.61
CA LEU A 415 5.10 -6.76 10.02
C LEU A 415 5.02 -7.25 11.48
N ARG A 416 6.09 -7.86 11.99
CA ARG A 416 6.16 -8.36 13.38
C ARG A 416 6.35 -7.23 14.39
N LYS A 417 7.05 -6.17 13.96
CA LYS A 417 7.33 -4.99 14.79
C LYS A 417 6.32 -3.86 14.55
N GLU A 418 5.51 -3.97 13.51
CA GLU A 418 4.53 -2.98 13.07
C GLU A 418 5.14 -1.58 12.84
N LYS A 419 6.39 -1.55 12.41
CA LYS A 419 7.16 -0.31 12.24
C LYS A 419 7.99 -0.32 10.96
N CYS A 420 8.27 0.88 10.45
CA CYS A 420 9.30 1.07 9.45
C CYS A 420 10.67 0.78 10.08
N VAL A 421 11.42 -0.13 9.47
CA VAL A 421 12.76 -0.52 9.93
C VAL A 421 13.82 0.34 9.27
N LEU A 422 13.65 0.63 7.98
CA LEU A 422 14.65 1.34 7.20
C LEU A 422 13.97 2.21 6.14
N VAL A 423 14.50 3.42 5.95
CA VAL A 423 14.15 4.34 4.88
C VAL A 423 15.40 4.56 4.02
N ILE A 424 15.33 4.21 2.75
CA ILE A 424 16.44 4.32 1.81
C ILE A 424 16.13 5.43 0.82
N PRO A 425 16.89 6.53 0.78
CA PRO A 425 16.84 7.50 -0.30
C PRO A 425 17.47 6.87 -1.55
N ALA A 426 16.68 6.09 -2.28
CA ALA A 426 17.22 5.19 -3.30
C ALA A 426 17.54 5.91 -4.61
N HIS A 427 16.74 6.85 -5.03
CA HIS A 427 16.82 7.50 -6.33
C HIS A 427 16.65 9.02 -6.24
N ASN A 428 16.98 9.72 -7.32
CA ASN A 428 16.82 11.16 -7.41
C ASN A 428 15.42 11.59 -7.88
N ASN A 429 14.62 10.63 -8.36
CA ASN A 429 13.26 10.85 -8.85
C ASN A 429 12.36 9.69 -8.42
N SER A 430 11.05 9.77 -8.73
CA SER A 430 10.04 8.78 -8.35
C SER A 430 10.43 7.36 -8.72
N ILE A 431 10.23 6.43 -7.81
CA ILE A 431 10.56 5.01 -7.96
C ILE A 431 9.32 4.28 -8.46
N CYS A 432 9.40 3.73 -9.68
CA CYS A 432 8.24 3.17 -10.38
C CYS A 432 8.00 1.70 -10.10
N ASP A 433 9.05 0.93 -9.99
CA ASP A 433 8.92 -0.51 -9.75
C ASP A 433 10.06 -1.05 -8.89
N ILE A 434 9.77 -2.14 -8.19
CA ILE A 434 10.75 -2.93 -7.44
C ILE A 434 10.44 -4.40 -7.64
N VAL A 435 11.47 -5.19 -7.95
CA VAL A 435 11.37 -6.62 -8.19
C VAL A 435 12.45 -7.34 -7.40
N PHE A 436 12.13 -8.51 -6.90
CA PHE A 436 13.06 -9.40 -6.23
C PHE A 436 13.54 -10.47 -7.20
N ASP A 437 14.72 -10.97 -6.91
CA ASP A 437 15.23 -12.18 -7.52
C ASP A 437 14.22 -13.33 -7.36
N LYS A 438 13.86 -13.97 -8.49
CA LYS A 438 12.93 -15.10 -8.54
C LYS A 438 13.55 -16.43 -8.13
N GLY A 439 14.86 -16.47 -7.93
CA GLY A 439 15.73 -17.56 -7.46
C GLY A 439 15.38 -18.98 -7.88
N ASN A 440 16.35 -19.71 -8.44
CA ASN A 440 16.20 -21.14 -8.78
C ASN A 440 16.03 -22.05 -7.55
N PHE A 441 16.26 -21.54 -6.36
CA PHE A 441 16.38 -22.32 -5.12
C PHE A 441 15.21 -22.12 -4.15
N GLY A 442 14.06 -21.73 -4.67
CA GLY A 442 12.88 -21.52 -3.86
C GLY A 442 12.72 -20.05 -3.43
N VAL A 443 11.50 -19.60 -3.44
CA VAL A 443 11.03 -18.21 -3.26
C VAL A 443 11.53 -17.55 -1.96
N PHE A 444 12.11 -18.33 -1.03
CA PHE A 444 12.45 -17.84 0.31
C PHE A 444 13.88 -17.30 0.47
N ASN A 445 14.74 -17.46 -0.54
CA ASN A 445 16.18 -17.13 -0.43
C ASN A 445 16.63 -16.00 -1.37
N SER A 446 15.72 -15.20 -1.86
CA SER A 446 16.09 -14.02 -2.65
C SER A 446 16.93 -13.07 -1.81
N LYS A 447 18.08 -12.67 -2.33
CA LYS A 447 19.04 -11.77 -1.65
C LYS A 447 19.27 -10.48 -2.41
N ILE A 448 18.70 -10.36 -3.61
CA ILE A 448 18.91 -9.23 -4.51
C ILE A 448 17.57 -8.60 -4.87
N ALA A 449 17.53 -7.27 -4.79
CA ALA A 449 16.41 -6.47 -5.23
C ALA A 449 16.83 -5.52 -6.35
N PHE A 450 15.92 -5.24 -7.27
CA PHE A 450 16.11 -4.34 -8.37
C PHE A 450 15.08 -3.24 -8.28
N SER A 451 15.49 -1.99 -8.35
CA SER A 451 14.59 -0.84 -8.39
C SER A 451 14.81 -0.03 -9.67
N CYS A 452 13.73 0.50 -10.23
CA CYS A 452 13.79 1.41 -11.37
C CYS A 452 13.06 2.72 -11.07
N SER A 453 13.54 3.79 -11.70
CA SER A 453 13.06 5.14 -11.42
C SER A 453 12.97 5.99 -12.68
N PHE A 454 12.26 7.11 -12.55
CA PHE A 454 12.23 8.18 -13.55
C PHE A 454 13.53 8.98 -13.62
N ASP A 455 14.53 8.68 -12.78
CA ASP A 455 15.90 9.23 -12.92
C ASP A 455 16.75 8.53 -13.99
N SER A 456 16.12 7.65 -14.79
CA SER A 456 16.78 6.85 -15.84
C SER A 456 17.77 5.82 -15.31
N ASN A 457 17.74 5.50 -14.02
CA ASN A 457 18.63 4.53 -13.42
C ASN A 457 17.88 3.31 -12.92
N ILE A 458 18.56 2.17 -13.03
CA ILE A 458 18.20 0.91 -12.41
C ILE A 458 19.24 0.64 -11.35
N LYS A 459 18.82 0.41 -10.13
CA LYS A 459 19.72 0.11 -9.02
C LYS A 459 19.52 -1.31 -8.52
N ILE A 460 20.64 -1.95 -8.23
CA ILE A 460 20.72 -3.33 -7.75
C ILE A 460 21.13 -3.28 -6.28
N TRP A 461 20.36 -3.91 -5.41
CA TRP A 461 20.51 -3.85 -3.97
C TRP A 461 20.77 -5.23 -3.38
N ASN A 462 21.67 -5.29 -2.39
CA ASN A 462 21.79 -6.45 -1.51
C ASN A 462 20.70 -6.34 -0.42
N MET A 463 19.81 -7.31 -0.32
CA MET A 463 18.68 -7.27 0.61
C MET A 463 19.09 -7.58 2.08
N GLU A 464 20.27 -8.11 2.33
CA GLU A 464 20.74 -8.35 3.70
C GLU A 464 21.10 -7.04 4.41
N ASN A 465 21.87 -6.21 3.74
CA ASN A 465 22.41 -4.96 4.29
C ASN A 465 21.82 -3.72 3.61
N TRP A 466 20.98 -3.90 2.62
CA TRP A 466 20.41 -2.83 1.79
C TRP A 466 21.47 -1.89 1.20
N SER A 467 22.64 -2.46 0.92
CA SER A 467 23.72 -1.75 0.24
C SER A 467 23.52 -1.77 -1.27
N LEU A 468 23.88 -0.68 -1.93
CA LEU A 468 23.87 -0.57 -3.38
C LEU A 468 25.01 -1.44 -3.95
N ILE A 469 24.67 -2.40 -4.83
CA ILE A 469 25.64 -3.23 -5.54
C ILE A 469 26.10 -2.56 -6.81
N ASN A 470 25.14 -2.15 -7.67
CA ASN A 470 25.43 -1.57 -8.98
C ASN A 470 24.32 -0.60 -9.42
N THR A 471 24.66 0.26 -10.39
CA THR A 471 23.70 1.17 -11.03
C THR A 471 23.86 1.03 -12.54
N LEU A 472 22.76 0.75 -13.23
CA LEU A 472 22.69 0.68 -14.69
C LEU A 472 21.93 1.91 -15.20
N SER A 473 22.48 2.62 -16.19
CA SER A 473 21.84 3.79 -16.77
C SER A 473 21.03 3.43 -18.01
N PHE A 474 19.87 4.01 -18.15
CA PHE A 474 18.97 3.84 -19.30
C PHE A 474 19.10 4.96 -20.35
N GLU A 475 20.20 5.72 -20.32
CA GLU A 475 20.51 6.78 -21.28
C GLU A 475 19.41 7.84 -21.45
N GLY A 476 18.98 8.43 -20.33
CA GLY A 476 18.13 9.64 -20.34
C GLY A 476 16.63 9.40 -20.41
N GLU A 477 16.17 8.16 -20.61
CA GLU A 477 14.74 7.85 -20.62
C GLU A 477 14.21 7.40 -19.25
N LYS A 478 12.97 7.75 -18.97
CA LYS A 478 12.29 7.37 -17.72
C LYS A 478 11.93 5.88 -17.72
N VAL A 479 12.47 5.11 -16.80
CA VAL A 479 12.16 3.68 -16.66
C VAL A 479 10.89 3.50 -15.85
N PHE A 480 9.95 2.73 -16.38
CA PHE A 480 8.64 2.53 -15.72
C PHE A 480 8.51 1.17 -15.06
N SER A 481 9.02 0.11 -15.65
CA SER A 481 8.94 -1.26 -15.11
C SER A 481 10.23 -2.02 -15.35
N ILE A 482 10.50 -2.95 -14.45
CA ILE A 482 11.65 -3.85 -14.49
C ILE A 482 11.19 -5.26 -14.19
N ASP A 483 11.75 -6.25 -14.86
CA ASP A 483 11.65 -7.66 -14.47
C ASP A 483 12.96 -8.40 -14.77
N VAL A 484 13.18 -9.51 -14.06
CA VAL A 484 14.44 -10.23 -14.09
C VAL A 484 14.16 -11.72 -14.26
N THR A 485 15.04 -12.40 -15.02
CA THR A 485 15.01 -13.86 -15.18
C THR A 485 15.40 -14.58 -13.91
N LYS A 486 14.98 -15.83 -13.76
CA LYS A 486 15.27 -16.66 -12.58
C LYS A 486 16.76 -16.84 -12.32
N ASN A 487 17.56 -16.93 -13.38
CA ASN A 487 19.02 -17.12 -13.28
C ASN A 487 19.79 -15.82 -13.08
N LEU A 488 19.10 -14.66 -13.06
CA LEU A 488 19.73 -13.33 -13.05
C LEU A 488 20.62 -13.05 -14.26
N ASP A 489 20.51 -13.85 -15.33
CA ASP A 489 21.29 -13.65 -16.54
C ASP A 489 20.83 -12.42 -17.34
N LYS A 490 19.52 -12.12 -17.28
CA LYS A 490 18.90 -11.03 -18.06
C LYS A 490 18.03 -10.14 -17.20
N ILE A 491 18.15 -8.84 -17.44
CA ILE A 491 17.31 -7.79 -16.88
C ILE A 491 16.57 -7.13 -18.03
N ILE A 492 15.24 -7.07 -17.98
CA ILE A 492 14.43 -6.44 -19.03
C ILE A 492 13.65 -5.29 -18.40
N CYS A 493 13.71 -4.13 -19.02
CA CYS A 493 13.05 -2.93 -18.56
C CYS A 493 12.25 -2.27 -19.69
N SER A 494 11.13 -1.66 -19.32
CA SER A 494 10.34 -0.83 -20.21
C SER A 494 10.43 0.64 -19.84
N SER A 495 10.47 1.52 -20.86
CA SER A 495 10.56 2.96 -20.67
C SER A 495 9.28 3.68 -21.09
N LEU A 496 9.13 4.91 -20.62
CA LEU A 496 8.14 5.85 -21.15
C LEU A 496 8.51 6.36 -22.56
N GLY A 497 9.72 6.12 -23.03
CA GLY A 497 10.20 6.45 -24.36
C GLY A 497 9.86 5.43 -25.46
N ARG A 498 8.95 4.48 -25.21
CA ARG A 498 8.53 3.39 -26.09
C ARG A 498 9.49 2.22 -26.17
N GLU A 499 10.71 2.35 -25.67
CA GLU A 499 11.76 1.35 -25.78
C GLU A 499 11.70 0.31 -24.65
N ILE A 500 12.05 -0.90 -25.03
CA ILE A 500 12.39 -1.99 -24.13
C ILE A 500 13.88 -2.24 -24.28
N LYS A 501 14.60 -2.28 -23.17
CA LYS A 501 16.03 -2.59 -23.16
C LYS A 501 16.29 -3.85 -22.35
N MET A 502 17.20 -4.67 -22.87
CA MET A 502 17.64 -5.89 -22.23
C MET A 502 19.13 -5.81 -21.92
N TRP A 503 19.47 -6.07 -20.69
CA TRP A 503 20.85 -6.24 -20.23
C TRP A 503 21.13 -7.71 -19.99
N GLU A 504 22.26 -8.16 -20.45
CA GLU A 504 22.75 -9.51 -20.21
C GLU A 504 24.01 -9.49 -19.37
N LEU A 505 24.12 -10.47 -18.45
CA LEU A 505 25.30 -10.69 -17.67
C LEU A 505 26.38 -11.29 -18.57
N LYS A 506 27.49 -10.60 -18.76
CA LYS A 506 28.62 -11.11 -19.54
C LYS A 506 29.31 -12.20 -18.71
N LYS A 507 29.30 -13.41 -19.23
CA LYS A 507 30.02 -14.55 -18.66
C LYS A 507 31.53 -14.40 -18.76
#